data_8ddb988c5ed8a243344dc81b0a9c4fff
#
_entry.id   8ddb988c5ed8a243344dc81b0a9c4fff
#
_cell.length_a   1.000
_cell.length_b   1.000
_cell.length_c   1.000
_cell.angle_alpha   90.00
_cell.angle_beta   90.00
_cell.angle_gamma   90.00
#
_symmetry.space_group_name_H-M   'P 1'
#
loop_
_entity.id
_entity.type
_entity.pdbx_description
1 polymer ?
#
loop_
_entity_poly.entity_id
_entity_poly.type
_entity_poly.pdbx_seq_one_letter_code
_entity_poly.pdbx_strand_id
1 'polypeptide(L)'
;IYEPGLQELVTKNYKANRLSFAKSLKDAIIKSDIVFICVGTPTKKNNYSADLSQIYKVIQEIIKNIKKFKVIVMKSTVPVTTGDEIEKIILQKKSKKLFSVISNPEFLREGEALRDFMFPDRIVIGTNNTKANNTMKNLYDPIIKKGTKYLNTSRRGAELIKYASNAFLATKISYINEIANLCEKTNVNIEDVSIGIGLDQRIGSRFLRPGPAYGGSCFPKDTKALLSTAKKFNTNLSIIKSTVKSNDRRHKFLSNKIKKLLKNKIKNKRITFLGVTFKPNTDDIRESSSLKLIPLLHK
;
A
#
# COMPACT_ATOMS: atom_id res chain seq x y z
N ILE A 1 7.64 1.58 -14.35
CA ILE A 1 7.40 2.28 -13.06
C ILE A 1 8.58 3.21 -12.86
N TYR A 2 8.30 4.48 -12.83
CA TYR A 2 9.30 5.50 -12.53
C TYR A 2 9.47 5.64 -11.00
N GLU A 3 10.71 5.46 -10.54
CA GLU A 3 11.09 5.71 -9.15
C GLU A 3 12.46 6.40 -9.15
N PRO A 4 12.58 7.62 -8.60
CA PRO A 4 13.82 8.37 -8.59
C PRO A 4 15.00 7.59 -7.99
N GLY A 5 16.12 7.49 -8.71
CA GLY A 5 17.35 6.80 -8.28
C GLY A 5 17.34 5.27 -8.40
N LEU A 6 16.20 4.65 -8.79
CA LEU A 6 16.11 3.19 -8.90
C LEU A 6 16.98 2.64 -10.04
N GLN A 7 17.03 3.33 -11.18
CA GLN A 7 17.81 2.91 -12.34
C GLN A 7 19.31 2.80 -12.02
N GLU A 8 19.86 3.82 -11.34
CA GLU A 8 21.25 3.86 -10.93
C GLU A 8 21.57 2.75 -9.93
N LEU A 9 20.67 2.52 -8.95
CA LEU A 9 20.85 1.48 -7.95
C LEU A 9 20.83 0.08 -8.57
N VAL A 10 19.91 -0.19 -9.49
CA VAL A 10 19.84 -1.45 -10.24
C VAL A 10 21.10 -1.66 -11.06
N THR A 11 21.51 -0.68 -11.84
CA THR A 11 22.70 -0.74 -12.70
C THR A 11 23.97 -0.99 -11.89
N LYS A 12 24.15 -0.29 -10.77
CA LYS A 12 25.28 -0.47 -9.85
C LYS A 12 25.38 -1.89 -9.31
N ASN A 13 24.26 -2.44 -8.84
CA ASN A 13 24.24 -3.77 -8.24
C ASN A 13 24.33 -4.90 -9.29
N TYR A 14 23.79 -4.68 -10.48
CA TYR A 14 23.94 -5.62 -11.61
C TYR A 14 25.41 -5.71 -12.06
N LYS A 15 26.07 -4.57 -12.28
CA LYS A 15 27.52 -4.52 -12.64
C LYS A 15 28.42 -5.13 -11.57
N ALA A 16 28.04 -5.05 -10.30
CA ALA A 16 28.78 -5.62 -9.18
C ALA A 16 28.41 -7.09 -8.87
N ASN A 17 27.65 -7.75 -9.75
CA ASN A 17 27.19 -9.14 -9.61
C ASN A 17 26.42 -9.44 -8.29
N ARG A 18 25.84 -8.40 -7.65
CA ARG A 18 24.97 -8.54 -6.48
C ARG A 18 23.49 -8.69 -6.85
N LEU A 19 23.12 -8.31 -8.06
CA LEU A 19 21.78 -8.45 -8.61
C LEU A 19 21.86 -9.24 -9.91
N SER A 20 20.97 -10.21 -10.08
CA SER A 20 20.80 -10.95 -11.33
C SER A 20 19.32 -11.20 -11.59
N PHE A 21 18.95 -11.31 -12.86
CA PHE A 21 17.60 -11.64 -13.29
C PHE A 21 17.56 -13.10 -13.73
N ALA A 22 16.85 -13.92 -12.96
CA ALA A 22 16.72 -15.34 -13.26
C ALA A 22 15.80 -15.57 -14.47
N LYS A 23 16.26 -16.41 -15.41
CA LYS A 23 15.45 -16.85 -16.57
C LYS A 23 14.37 -17.87 -16.17
N SER A 24 14.56 -18.55 -15.06
CA SER A 24 13.69 -19.62 -14.55
C SER A 24 13.35 -19.36 -13.08
N LEU A 25 12.05 -19.34 -12.76
CA LEU A 25 11.57 -19.26 -11.37
C LEU A 25 12.02 -20.49 -10.56
N LYS A 26 12.08 -21.67 -11.20
CA LYS A 26 12.59 -22.91 -10.59
C LYS A 26 14.02 -22.73 -10.08
N ASP A 27 14.92 -22.22 -10.92
CA ASP A 27 16.33 -22.06 -10.54
C ASP A 27 16.51 -21.00 -9.47
N ALA A 28 15.76 -19.89 -9.56
CA ALA A 28 15.74 -18.87 -8.52
C ALA A 28 15.30 -19.45 -7.17
N ILE A 29 14.22 -20.23 -7.13
CA ILE A 29 13.74 -20.86 -5.91
C ILE A 29 14.79 -21.86 -5.36
N ILE A 30 15.38 -22.71 -6.19
CA ILE A 30 16.34 -23.72 -5.72
C ILE A 30 17.56 -23.05 -5.07
N LYS A 31 18.11 -22.01 -5.70
CA LYS A 31 19.33 -21.31 -5.26
C LYS A 31 19.12 -20.40 -4.04
N SER A 32 17.91 -19.89 -3.82
CA SER A 32 17.64 -18.92 -2.75
C SER A 32 17.39 -19.59 -1.39
N ASP A 33 17.77 -18.96 -0.30
CA ASP A 33 17.40 -19.31 1.08
C ASP A 33 16.17 -18.55 1.55
N ILE A 34 15.97 -17.31 1.03
CA ILE A 34 14.83 -16.47 1.32
C ILE A 34 14.13 -16.15 -0.02
N VAL A 35 12.83 -16.33 -0.07
CA VAL A 35 12.00 -16.02 -1.25
C VAL A 35 10.99 -14.95 -0.89
N PHE A 36 11.15 -13.75 -1.44
CA PHE A 36 10.17 -12.68 -1.31
C PHE A 36 9.11 -12.76 -2.39
N ILE A 37 7.85 -12.77 -1.98
CA ILE A 37 6.69 -12.70 -2.87
C ILE A 37 6.23 -11.24 -2.92
N CYS A 38 6.48 -10.58 -4.05
CA CYS A 38 6.21 -9.16 -4.28
C CYS A 38 5.25 -8.94 -5.47
N VAL A 39 4.39 -9.92 -5.77
CA VAL A 39 3.45 -9.85 -6.89
C VAL A 39 2.25 -8.95 -6.58
N GLY A 40 1.60 -8.44 -7.63
CA GLY A 40 0.42 -7.59 -7.48
C GLY A 40 -0.77 -8.32 -6.85
N THR A 41 -1.55 -7.58 -6.05
CA THR A 41 -2.81 -8.04 -5.42
C THR A 41 -3.93 -7.06 -5.75
N PRO A 42 -4.40 -6.99 -7.01
CA PRO A 42 -5.42 -6.03 -7.42
C PRO A 42 -6.76 -6.32 -6.75
N THR A 43 -7.64 -5.33 -6.72
CA THR A 43 -9.00 -5.51 -6.20
C THR A 43 -9.86 -6.26 -7.21
N LYS A 44 -10.58 -7.28 -6.79
CA LYS A 44 -11.60 -7.95 -7.60
C LYS A 44 -12.79 -7.02 -7.86
N LYS A 45 -13.28 -6.99 -9.10
CA LYS A 45 -14.37 -6.09 -9.49
C LYS A 45 -15.68 -6.33 -8.73
N ASN A 46 -15.97 -7.58 -8.36
CA ASN A 46 -17.29 -7.99 -7.87
C ASN A 46 -17.52 -7.82 -6.36
N ASN A 47 -16.46 -7.82 -5.52
CA ASN A 47 -16.62 -7.87 -4.07
C ASN A 47 -15.57 -7.09 -3.27
N TYR A 48 -14.74 -6.29 -3.94
CA TYR A 48 -13.65 -5.49 -3.34
C TYR A 48 -12.57 -6.31 -2.60
N SER A 49 -12.60 -7.64 -2.67
CA SER A 49 -11.52 -8.46 -2.09
C SER A 49 -10.24 -8.39 -2.93
N ALA A 50 -9.10 -8.69 -2.32
CA ALA A 50 -7.84 -8.80 -3.05
C ALA A 50 -7.84 -10.05 -3.95
N ASP A 51 -7.32 -9.92 -5.16
CA ASP A 51 -7.05 -11.07 -6.03
C ASP A 51 -5.67 -11.65 -5.70
N LEU A 52 -5.66 -12.85 -5.18
CA LEU A 52 -4.47 -13.58 -4.74
C LEU A 52 -3.98 -14.62 -5.76
N SER A 53 -4.55 -14.64 -6.96
CA SER A 53 -4.26 -15.65 -7.99
C SER A 53 -2.76 -15.74 -8.34
N GLN A 54 -2.09 -14.60 -8.45
CA GLN A 54 -0.65 -14.56 -8.70
C GLN A 54 0.16 -15.13 -7.54
N ILE A 55 -0.24 -14.86 -6.30
CA ILE A 55 0.40 -15.42 -5.11
C ILE A 55 0.30 -16.92 -5.11
N TYR A 56 -0.89 -17.47 -5.34
CA TYR A 56 -1.09 -18.92 -5.38
C TYR A 56 -0.28 -19.60 -6.49
N LYS A 57 -0.14 -18.96 -7.67
CA LYS A 57 0.74 -19.47 -8.74
C LYS A 57 2.20 -19.58 -8.27
N VAL A 58 2.73 -18.53 -7.62
CA VAL A 58 4.09 -18.53 -7.06
C VAL A 58 4.24 -19.60 -5.98
N ILE A 59 3.26 -19.76 -5.11
CA ILE A 59 3.27 -20.79 -4.06
C ILE A 59 3.32 -22.20 -4.66
N GLN A 60 2.58 -22.50 -5.73
CA GLN A 60 2.65 -23.79 -6.41
C GLN A 60 4.06 -24.04 -6.98
N GLU A 61 4.72 -23.05 -7.54
CA GLU A 61 6.10 -23.19 -8.02
C GLU A 61 7.10 -23.40 -6.86
N ILE A 62 6.91 -22.74 -5.72
CA ILE A 62 7.71 -22.97 -4.52
C ILE A 62 7.52 -24.40 -4.03
N ILE A 63 6.29 -24.89 -3.94
CA ILE A 63 5.99 -26.27 -3.53
C ILE A 63 6.68 -27.31 -4.41
N LYS A 64 6.66 -27.13 -5.74
CA LYS A 64 7.32 -28.03 -6.67
C LYS A 64 8.84 -28.09 -6.47
N ASN A 65 9.48 -26.97 -6.15
CA ASN A 65 10.91 -26.80 -6.25
C ASN A 65 11.66 -26.69 -4.90
N ILE A 66 10.94 -26.63 -3.77
CA ILE A 66 11.56 -26.57 -2.45
C ILE A 66 12.20 -27.92 -2.09
N LYS A 67 13.53 -27.95 -1.84
CA LYS A 67 14.31 -29.13 -1.46
C LYS A 67 15.05 -28.96 -0.14
N LYS A 68 15.32 -27.74 0.28
CA LYS A 68 15.98 -27.36 1.55
C LYS A 68 15.17 -26.30 2.27
N PHE A 69 15.46 -26.05 3.55
CA PHE A 69 14.76 -25.03 4.33
C PHE A 69 14.79 -23.68 3.63
N LYS A 70 13.64 -23.04 3.55
CA LYS A 70 13.48 -21.70 2.99
C LYS A 70 12.56 -20.83 3.85
N VAL A 71 12.90 -19.55 3.92
CA VAL A 71 12.02 -18.53 4.45
C VAL A 71 11.20 -17.96 3.29
N ILE A 72 9.89 -18.15 3.33
CA ILE A 72 8.94 -17.64 2.32
C ILE A 72 8.32 -16.38 2.89
N VAL A 73 8.66 -15.23 2.31
CA VAL A 73 8.30 -13.92 2.81
C VAL A 73 7.18 -13.32 1.96
N MET A 74 6.02 -13.14 2.56
CA MET A 74 4.91 -12.40 1.95
C MET A 74 5.16 -10.91 2.10
N LYS A 75 5.69 -10.28 1.04
CA LYS A 75 5.91 -8.83 0.95
C LYS A 75 4.69 -8.11 0.37
N SER A 76 3.98 -8.76 -0.54
CA SER A 76 2.71 -8.27 -1.09
C SER A 76 1.70 -7.99 0.02
N THR A 77 0.90 -6.92 -0.14
CA THR A 77 -0.20 -6.62 0.79
C THR A 77 -1.34 -7.62 0.58
N VAL A 78 -1.65 -8.39 1.61
CA VAL A 78 -2.63 -9.47 1.57
C VAL A 78 -3.63 -9.38 2.73
N PRO A 79 -4.87 -9.86 2.57
CA PRO A 79 -5.85 -9.93 3.64
C PRO A 79 -5.35 -10.72 4.85
N VAL A 80 -5.85 -10.36 6.03
CA VAL A 80 -5.56 -11.08 7.28
C VAL A 80 -5.94 -12.55 7.12
N THR A 81 -5.10 -13.45 7.60
CA THR A 81 -5.12 -14.92 7.48
C THR A 81 -4.47 -15.52 6.23
N THR A 82 -4.10 -14.70 5.24
CA THR A 82 -3.51 -15.21 3.99
C THR A 82 -2.21 -15.99 4.26
N GLY A 83 -1.34 -15.52 5.15
CA GLY A 83 -0.11 -16.23 5.51
C GLY A 83 -0.38 -17.59 6.14
N ASP A 84 -1.45 -17.72 6.94
CA ASP A 84 -1.87 -19.00 7.53
C ASP A 84 -2.46 -19.94 6.48
N GLU A 85 -3.24 -19.42 5.54
CA GLU A 85 -3.80 -20.18 4.42
C GLU A 85 -2.67 -20.74 3.52
N ILE A 86 -1.67 -19.92 3.23
CA ILE A 86 -0.49 -20.33 2.45
C ILE A 86 0.31 -21.41 3.18
N GLU A 87 0.56 -21.24 4.48
CA GLU A 87 1.23 -22.28 5.27
C GLU A 87 0.49 -23.62 5.20
N LYS A 88 -0.83 -23.62 5.35
CA LYS A 88 -1.67 -24.82 5.22
C LYS A 88 -1.53 -25.48 3.84
N ILE A 89 -1.57 -24.68 2.76
CA ILE A 89 -1.43 -25.19 1.40
C ILE A 89 -0.07 -25.86 1.19
N ILE A 90 1.01 -25.26 1.70
CA ILE A 90 2.35 -25.84 1.57
C ILE A 90 2.46 -27.13 2.41
N LEU A 91 1.90 -27.14 3.63
CA LEU A 91 1.91 -28.31 4.52
C LEU A 91 1.23 -29.56 3.95
N GLN A 92 0.26 -29.40 3.04
CA GLN A 92 -0.37 -30.53 2.35
C GLN A 92 0.60 -31.32 1.45
N LYS A 93 1.71 -30.71 1.03
CA LYS A 93 2.66 -31.28 0.07
C LYS A 93 4.10 -31.36 0.57
N LYS A 94 4.44 -30.62 1.63
CA LYS A 94 5.82 -30.49 2.13
C LYS A 94 5.88 -30.51 3.65
N SER A 95 6.95 -31.11 4.18
CA SER A 95 7.22 -31.11 5.63
C SER A 95 7.48 -29.69 6.15
N LYS A 96 6.99 -29.40 7.35
CA LYS A 96 7.22 -28.13 8.06
C LYS A 96 8.73 -27.82 8.28
N LYS A 97 9.57 -28.85 8.28
CA LYS A 97 11.03 -28.70 8.38
C LYS A 97 11.66 -28.00 7.18
N LEU A 98 10.96 -27.94 6.02
CA LEU A 98 11.49 -27.37 4.78
C LEU A 98 11.16 -25.88 4.58
N PHE A 99 10.30 -25.27 5.41
CA PHE A 99 9.92 -23.88 5.18
C PHE A 99 9.39 -23.19 6.44
N SER A 100 9.38 -21.86 6.36
CA SER A 100 8.60 -21.00 7.24
C SER A 100 7.97 -19.88 6.43
N VAL A 101 6.67 -19.65 6.61
CA VAL A 101 5.97 -18.52 6.00
C VAL A 101 5.98 -17.33 6.95
N ILE A 102 6.36 -16.16 6.42
CA ILE A 102 6.45 -14.90 7.16
C ILE A 102 5.62 -13.84 6.42
N SER A 103 4.95 -12.96 7.16
CA SER A 103 4.36 -11.74 6.64
C SER A 103 5.31 -10.56 6.92
N ASN A 104 5.77 -9.88 5.87
CA ASN A 104 6.64 -8.70 5.96
C ASN A 104 6.10 -7.60 5.03
N PRO A 105 5.02 -6.92 5.41
CA PRO A 105 4.44 -5.86 4.58
C PRO A 105 5.43 -4.71 4.36
N GLU A 106 5.29 -4.01 3.24
CA GLU A 106 6.01 -2.79 2.93
C GLU A 106 5.20 -1.56 3.33
N PHE A 107 5.89 -0.44 3.58
CA PHE A 107 5.29 0.86 3.90
C PHE A 107 5.88 1.97 3.01
N LEU A 108 6.17 1.62 1.77
CA LEU A 108 6.84 2.48 0.80
C LEU A 108 5.85 3.48 0.20
N ARG A 109 6.32 4.70 -0.04
CA ARG A 109 5.61 5.72 -0.79
C ARG A 109 6.16 5.76 -2.20
N GLU A 110 5.33 5.57 -3.17
CA GLU A 110 5.68 5.69 -4.58
C GLU A 110 6.30 7.07 -4.86
N GLY A 111 7.41 7.13 -5.60
CA GLY A 111 8.21 8.34 -5.80
C GLY A 111 9.19 8.69 -4.67
N GLU A 112 9.12 7.98 -3.53
CA GLU A 112 10.05 8.08 -2.39
C GLU A 112 10.45 6.68 -1.87
N ALA A 113 10.22 5.63 -2.65
CA ALA A 113 10.34 4.25 -2.19
C ALA A 113 11.76 3.85 -1.81
N LEU A 114 12.78 4.36 -2.51
CA LEU A 114 14.18 4.11 -2.14
C LEU A 114 14.51 4.66 -0.76
N ARG A 115 14.11 5.91 -0.48
CA ARG A 115 14.32 6.53 0.82
C ARG A 115 13.60 5.77 1.91
N ASP A 116 12.32 5.44 1.69
CA ASP A 116 11.50 4.71 2.64
C ASP A 116 12.00 3.29 2.89
N PHE A 117 12.66 2.65 1.91
CA PHE A 117 13.27 1.34 2.08
C PHE A 117 14.60 1.41 2.84
N MET A 118 15.43 2.41 2.54
CA MET A 118 16.77 2.56 3.17
C MET A 118 16.72 3.15 4.58
N PHE A 119 15.66 3.92 4.89
CA PHE A 119 15.43 4.61 6.16
C PHE A 119 13.95 4.49 6.58
N PRO A 120 13.45 3.26 6.79
CA PRO A 120 12.04 3.07 7.14
C PRO A 120 11.81 3.46 8.61
N ASP A 121 10.64 4.00 8.90
CA ASP A 121 10.22 4.27 10.30
C ASP A 121 10.18 2.96 11.11
N ARG A 122 9.84 1.86 10.47
CA ARG A 122 9.74 0.53 11.07
C ARG A 122 9.84 -0.62 10.07
N ILE A 123 10.34 -1.75 10.54
CA ILE A 123 10.26 -3.07 9.87
C ILE A 123 9.31 -3.94 10.68
N VAL A 124 8.29 -4.50 10.02
CA VAL A 124 7.31 -5.39 10.66
C VAL A 124 7.48 -6.80 10.12
N ILE A 125 7.72 -7.74 11.01
CA ILE A 125 7.86 -9.18 10.70
C ILE A 125 6.80 -9.96 11.45
N GLY A 126 5.97 -10.67 10.72
CA GLY A 126 4.93 -11.55 11.26
C GLY A 126 5.37 -13.00 11.22
N THR A 127 5.84 -13.55 12.34
CA THR A 127 6.20 -14.96 12.47
C THR A 127 6.31 -15.41 13.93
N ASN A 128 5.96 -16.66 14.17
CA ASN A 128 6.20 -17.34 15.46
C ASN A 128 7.42 -18.29 15.38
N ASN A 129 8.12 -18.34 14.26
CA ASN A 129 9.29 -19.20 14.06
C ASN A 129 10.57 -18.42 14.37
N THR A 130 11.25 -18.77 15.46
CA THR A 130 12.48 -18.08 15.93
C THR A 130 13.58 -18.09 14.87
N LYS A 131 13.83 -19.24 14.21
CA LYS A 131 14.86 -19.34 13.16
C LYS A 131 14.56 -18.39 12.00
N ALA A 132 13.33 -18.35 11.54
CA ALA A 132 12.91 -17.47 10.47
C ALA A 132 12.98 -15.99 10.88
N ASN A 133 12.57 -15.65 12.12
CA ASN A 133 12.71 -14.30 12.66
C ASN A 133 14.19 -13.85 12.70
N ASN A 134 15.08 -14.68 13.20
CA ASN A 134 16.52 -14.39 13.25
C ASN A 134 17.10 -14.20 11.83
N THR A 135 16.70 -15.04 10.87
CA THR A 135 17.09 -14.88 9.47
C THR A 135 16.68 -13.49 8.93
N MET A 136 15.44 -13.05 9.20
CA MET A 136 14.98 -11.73 8.77
C MET A 136 15.65 -10.60 9.51
N LYS A 137 15.89 -10.75 10.81
CA LYS A 137 16.62 -9.76 11.61
C LYS A 137 18.04 -9.53 11.09
N ASN A 138 18.75 -10.62 10.77
CA ASN A 138 20.07 -10.55 10.17
C ASN A 138 20.05 -9.91 8.77
N LEU A 139 19.03 -10.21 7.93
CA LEU A 139 18.88 -9.59 6.63
C LEU A 139 18.68 -8.07 6.72
N TYR A 140 17.90 -7.61 7.71
CA TYR A 140 17.61 -6.19 7.93
C TYR A 140 18.61 -5.50 8.87
N ASP A 141 19.62 -6.21 9.41
CA ASP A 141 20.59 -5.68 10.36
C ASP A 141 21.24 -4.34 9.93
N PRO A 142 21.66 -4.17 8.63
CA PRO A 142 22.23 -2.89 8.20
C PRO A 142 21.26 -1.71 8.27
N ILE A 143 19.95 -1.96 8.24
CA ILE A 143 18.91 -0.94 8.36
C ILE A 143 18.56 -0.73 9.84
N ILE A 144 18.47 -1.81 10.61
CA ILE A 144 18.20 -1.77 12.06
C ILE A 144 19.30 -0.99 12.80
N LYS A 145 20.56 -1.21 12.45
CA LYS A 145 21.72 -0.48 13.03
C LYS A 145 21.68 1.03 12.80
N LYS A 146 20.92 1.50 11.83
CA LYS A 146 20.66 2.94 11.59
C LYS A 146 19.54 3.52 12.48
N GLY A 147 19.02 2.77 13.43
CA GLY A 147 17.98 3.22 14.37
C GLY A 147 16.55 2.83 14.00
N THR A 148 16.34 2.10 12.89
CA THR A 148 14.99 1.64 12.50
C THR A 148 14.41 0.67 13.53
N LYS A 149 13.17 0.90 13.92
CA LYS A 149 12.44 0.00 14.84
C LYS A 149 12.11 -1.32 14.16
N TYR A 150 12.42 -2.44 14.81
CA TYR A 150 12.08 -3.78 14.36
C TYR A 150 10.98 -4.36 15.26
N LEU A 151 9.84 -4.67 14.67
CA LEU A 151 8.68 -5.24 15.34
C LEU A 151 8.47 -6.68 14.87
N ASN A 152 8.63 -7.65 15.80
CA ASN A 152 8.16 -9.02 15.57
C ASN A 152 6.76 -9.21 16.17
N THR A 153 5.84 -9.77 15.40
CA THR A 153 4.45 -10.03 15.80
C THR A 153 3.94 -11.31 15.11
N SER A 154 2.67 -11.66 15.29
CA SER A 154 2.06 -12.75 14.53
C SER A 154 1.90 -12.37 13.03
N ARG A 155 1.79 -13.36 12.13
CA ARG A 155 1.50 -13.11 10.70
C ARG A 155 0.25 -12.25 10.53
N ARG A 156 -0.85 -12.62 11.20
CA ARG A 156 -2.11 -11.86 11.18
C ARG A 156 -1.94 -10.43 11.67
N GLY A 157 -1.12 -10.25 12.73
CA GLY A 157 -0.78 -8.91 13.24
C GLY A 157 -0.07 -8.08 12.19
N ALA A 158 0.96 -8.62 11.53
CA ALA A 158 1.70 -7.92 10.48
C ALA A 158 0.80 -7.57 9.28
N GLU A 159 -0.06 -8.49 8.83
CA GLU A 159 -1.03 -8.27 7.76
C GLU A 159 -2.02 -7.16 8.13
N LEU A 160 -2.57 -7.19 9.34
CA LEU A 160 -3.54 -6.18 9.81
C LEU A 160 -2.89 -4.81 9.98
N ILE A 161 -1.65 -4.72 10.48
CA ILE A 161 -0.91 -3.46 10.67
C ILE A 161 -0.82 -2.70 9.34
N LYS A 162 -0.56 -3.38 8.21
CA LYS A 162 -0.51 -2.73 6.90
C LYS A 162 -1.84 -2.08 6.52
N TYR A 163 -2.92 -2.84 6.61
CA TYR A 163 -4.26 -2.34 6.26
C TYR A 163 -4.73 -1.22 7.20
N ALA A 164 -4.53 -1.40 8.51
CA ALA A 164 -4.91 -0.40 9.51
C ALA A 164 -4.14 0.90 9.31
N SER A 165 -2.82 0.83 9.04
CA SER A 165 -2.01 2.01 8.75
C SER A 165 -2.50 2.76 7.52
N ASN A 166 -2.72 2.07 6.40
CA ASN A 166 -3.19 2.71 5.17
C ASN A 166 -4.61 3.28 5.32
N ALA A 167 -5.51 2.58 6.03
CA ALA A 167 -6.85 3.06 6.31
C ALA A 167 -6.84 4.32 7.19
N PHE A 168 -5.97 4.37 8.21
CA PHE A 168 -5.81 5.55 9.06
C PHE A 168 -5.30 6.76 8.28
N LEU A 169 -4.29 6.58 7.41
CA LEU A 169 -3.78 7.66 6.56
C LEU A 169 -4.85 8.16 5.57
N ALA A 170 -5.63 7.26 4.98
CA ALA A 170 -6.78 7.62 4.14
C ALA A 170 -7.84 8.40 4.92
N THR A 171 -8.08 8.04 6.19
CA THR A 171 -9.01 8.78 7.08
C THR A 171 -8.49 10.20 7.35
N LYS A 172 -7.20 10.39 7.62
CA LYS A 172 -6.62 11.73 7.79
C LYS A 172 -6.86 12.62 6.57
N ILE A 173 -6.67 12.09 5.35
CA ILE A 173 -6.92 12.85 4.11
C ILE A 173 -8.41 13.19 3.97
N SER A 174 -9.30 12.23 4.22
CA SER A 174 -10.74 12.48 4.14
C SER A 174 -11.21 13.49 5.19
N TYR A 175 -10.69 13.38 6.41
CA TYR A 175 -10.95 14.30 7.50
C TYR A 175 -10.56 15.74 7.13
N ILE A 176 -9.32 15.97 6.72
CA ILE A 176 -8.87 17.35 6.39
C ILE A 176 -9.60 17.91 5.18
N ASN A 177 -10.04 17.05 4.24
CA ASN A 177 -10.86 17.47 3.12
C ASN A 177 -12.26 17.94 3.56
N GLU A 178 -12.86 17.33 4.56
CA GLU A 178 -14.15 17.77 5.12
C GLU A 178 -13.99 19.06 5.92
N ILE A 179 -12.91 19.18 6.71
CA ILE A 179 -12.56 20.43 7.41
C ILE A 179 -12.34 21.57 6.42
N ALA A 180 -11.67 21.34 5.29
CA ALA A 180 -11.49 22.34 4.24
C ALA A 180 -12.82 22.84 3.68
N ASN A 181 -13.83 21.99 3.54
CA ASN A 181 -15.16 22.41 3.10
C ASN A 181 -15.85 23.34 4.15
N LEU A 182 -15.63 23.09 5.44
CA LEU A 182 -16.13 23.96 6.51
C LEU A 182 -15.38 25.30 6.52
N CYS A 183 -14.05 25.27 6.39
CA CYS A 183 -13.22 26.49 6.32
C CYS A 183 -13.68 27.43 5.20
N GLU A 184 -14.01 26.88 4.01
CA GLU A 184 -14.57 27.69 2.92
C GLU A 184 -15.91 28.37 3.27
N LYS A 185 -16.73 27.75 4.13
CA LYS A 185 -18.02 28.32 4.55
C LYS A 185 -17.89 29.36 5.66
N THR A 186 -16.86 29.22 6.47
CA THR A 186 -16.60 30.07 7.62
C THR A 186 -15.53 31.15 7.34
N ASN A 187 -15.03 31.18 6.08
CA ASN A 187 -13.96 32.10 5.66
C ASN A 187 -12.66 31.93 6.50
N VAL A 188 -12.34 30.71 6.89
CA VAL A 188 -11.12 30.34 7.62
C VAL A 188 -10.10 29.78 6.63
N ASN A 189 -8.83 30.14 6.80
CA ASN A 189 -7.76 29.53 6.00
C ASN A 189 -7.49 28.10 6.45
N ILE A 190 -7.67 27.13 5.57
CA ILE A 190 -7.43 25.71 5.87
C ILE A 190 -5.96 25.41 6.16
N GLU A 191 -5.00 26.17 5.63
CA GLU A 191 -3.58 25.99 5.91
C GLU A 191 -3.27 26.24 7.38
N ASP A 192 -3.85 27.30 7.96
CA ASP A 192 -3.67 27.62 9.39
C ASP A 192 -4.23 26.50 10.27
N VAL A 193 -5.40 25.98 9.92
CA VAL A 193 -6.01 24.85 10.63
C VAL A 193 -5.15 23.59 10.51
N SER A 194 -4.70 23.27 9.30
CA SER A 194 -3.83 22.10 9.04
C SER A 194 -2.51 22.17 9.80
N ILE A 195 -1.87 23.35 9.80
CA ILE A 195 -0.63 23.59 10.54
C ILE A 195 -0.94 23.51 12.05
N GLY A 196 -1.95 24.22 12.54
CA GLY A 196 -2.28 24.26 13.96
C GLY A 196 -2.53 22.90 14.56
N ILE A 197 -3.37 22.07 13.94
CA ILE A 197 -3.61 20.69 14.42
C ILE A 197 -2.39 19.79 14.22
N GLY A 198 -1.60 20.02 13.17
CA GLY A 198 -0.40 19.23 12.85
C GLY A 198 0.76 19.45 13.82
N LEU A 199 0.80 20.58 14.56
CA LEU A 199 1.79 20.85 15.62
C LEU A 199 1.59 19.95 16.84
N ASP A 200 0.38 19.43 17.06
CA ASP A 200 0.17 18.42 18.10
C ASP A 200 0.85 17.11 17.70
N GLN A 201 1.88 16.68 18.47
CA GLN A 201 2.64 15.46 18.19
C GLN A 201 1.79 14.19 18.16
N ARG A 202 0.65 14.17 18.86
CA ARG A 202 -0.32 13.04 18.85
C ARG A 202 -1.03 12.92 17.50
N ILE A 203 -1.16 14.03 16.75
CA ILE A 203 -1.78 14.09 15.42
C ILE A 203 -0.71 14.01 14.33
N GLY A 204 0.32 14.86 14.41
CA GLY A 204 1.41 14.98 13.45
C GLY A 204 0.97 15.61 12.12
N SER A 205 1.87 16.34 11.46
CA SER A 205 1.59 17.17 10.28
C SER A 205 1.33 16.39 8.98
N ARG A 206 1.79 15.12 8.90
CA ARG A 206 1.68 14.34 7.66
C ARG A 206 0.23 13.95 7.37
N PHE A 207 -0.17 13.98 6.07
CA PHE A 207 -1.51 13.62 5.57
C PHE A 207 -2.63 14.57 5.99
N LEU A 208 -2.30 15.82 6.34
CA LEU A 208 -3.25 16.87 6.66
C LEU A 208 -3.39 17.94 5.56
N ARG A 209 -2.78 17.75 4.39
CA ARG A 209 -2.94 18.66 3.25
C ARG A 209 -4.22 18.32 2.50
N PRO A 210 -5.20 19.25 2.40
CA PRO A 210 -6.41 19.01 1.64
C PRO A 210 -6.12 18.90 0.15
N GLY A 211 -6.95 18.12 -0.54
CA GLY A 211 -6.78 17.85 -1.96
C GLY A 211 -8.05 17.31 -2.63
N PRO A 212 -7.95 16.88 -3.89
CA PRO A 212 -9.11 16.47 -4.67
C PRO A 212 -9.69 15.10 -4.26
N ALA A 213 -8.98 14.28 -3.57
CA ALA A 213 -9.29 13.00 -2.94
C ALA A 213 -7.98 12.20 -2.79
N TYR A 214 -7.98 11.10 -2.02
CA TYR A 214 -6.89 10.14 -2.12
C TYR A 214 -7.10 9.22 -3.33
N GLY A 215 -5.99 8.87 -3.98
CA GLY A 215 -5.94 8.00 -5.14
C GLY A 215 -4.76 7.03 -5.06
N GLY A 216 -4.23 6.65 -6.21
CA GLY A 216 -3.11 5.72 -6.33
C GLY A 216 -3.50 4.27 -6.13
N SER A 217 -2.49 3.42 -6.17
CA SER A 217 -2.64 1.96 -6.15
C SER A 217 -2.93 1.36 -4.77
N CYS A 218 -2.67 2.11 -3.67
CA CYS A 218 -2.68 1.57 -2.31
C CYS A 218 -3.96 1.92 -1.53
N PHE A 219 -4.21 3.21 -1.24
CA PHE A 219 -5.30 3.58 -0.33
C PHE A 219 -6.68 3.13 -0.78
N PRO A 220 -7.09 3.32 -2.06
CA PRO A 220 -8.42 2.86 -2.49
C PRO A 220 -8.56 1.34 -2.41
N LYS A 221 -7.50 0.61 -2.76
CA LYS A 221 -7.48 -0.86 -2.72
C LYS A 221 -7.53 -1.37 -1.28
N ASP A 222 -6.67 -0.85 -0.41
CA ASP A 222 -6.48 -1.38 0.94
C ASP A 222 -7.66 -1.05 1.87
N THR A 223 -8.26 0.14 1.75
CA THR A 223 -9.46 0.50 2.50
C THR A 223 -10.65 -0.40 2.13
N LYS A 224 -10.85 -0.68 0.84
CA LYS A 224 -11.89 -1.59 0.36
C LYS A 224 -11.63 -3.04 0.78
N ALA A 225 -10.39 -3.51 0.68
CA ALA A 225 -10.01 -4.86 1.12
C ALA A 225 -10.17 -5.04 2.64
N LEU A 226 -9.87 -4.00 3.43
CA LEU A 226 -10.09 -4.01 4.88
C LEU A 226 -11.58 -4.13 5.21
N LEU A 227 -12.46 -3.40 4.52
CA LEU A 227 -13.92 -3.53 4.67
C LEU A 227 -14.42 -4.93 4.26
N SER A 228 -13.88 -5.50 3.19
CA SER A 228 -14.19 -6.87 2.77
C SER A 228 -13.75 -7.89 3.83
N THR A 229 -12.56 -7.69 4.42
CA THR A 229 -12.07 -8.53 5.52
C THR A 229 -12.98 -8.42 6.75
N ALA A 230 -13.35 -7.20 7.15
CA ALA A 230 -14.26 -6.99 8.28
C ALA A 230 -15.60 -7.72 8.08
N LYS A 231 -16.16 -7.67 6.87
CA LYS A 231 -17.38 -8.41 6.51
C LYS A 231 -17.20 -9.93 6.66
N LYS A 232 -16.04 -10.49 6.23
CA LYS A 232 -15.70 -11.92 6.38
C LYS A 232 -15.70 -12.35 7.86
N PHE A 233 -15.33 -11.43 8.77
CA PHE A 233 -15.28 -11.69 10.21
C PHE A 233 -16.47 -11.10 10.98
N ASN A 234 -17.57 -10.77 10.30
CA ASN A 234 -18.79 -10.22 10.90
C ASN A 234 -18.55 -8.98 11.80
N THR A 235 -17.59 -8.13 11.41
CA THR A 235 -17.21 -6.93 12.15
C THR A 235 -17.53 -5.69 11.31
N ASN A 236 -18.04 -4.63 11.97
CA ASN A 236 -18.34 -3.36 11.32
C ASN A 236 -17.20 -2.35 11.54
N LEU A 237 -16.69 -1.79 10.46
CA LEU A 237 -15.71 -0.71 10.48
C LEU A 237 -16.36 0.60 9.96
N SER A 238 -17.26 1.18 10.75
CA SER A 238 -18.06 2.34 10.37
C SER A 238 -17.22 3.55 9.97
N ILE A 239 -16.12 3.85 10.68
CA ILE A 239 -15.21 4.95 10.36
C ILE A 239 -14.60 4.74 8.98
N ILE A 240 -14.08 3.55 8.68
CA ILE A 240 -13.45 3.27 7.39
C ILE A 240 -14.48 3.29 6.26
N LYS A 241 -15.69 2.79 6.52
CA LYS A 241 -16.80 2.88 5.56
C LYS A 241 -17.15 4.33 5.23
N SER A 242 -17.21 5.20 6.24
CA SER A 242 -17.46 6.64 6.07
C SER A 242 -16.31 7.31 5.32
N THR A 243 -15.05 6.97 5.62
CA THR A 243 -13.87 7.46 4.91
C THR A 243 -13.93 7.16 3.41
N VAL A 244 -14.21 5.91 3.04
CA VAL A 244 -14.34 5.50 1.62
C VAL A 244 -15.46 6.28 0.95
N LYS A 245 -16.64 6.36 1.61
CA LYS A 245 -17.80 7.08 1.07
C LYS A 245 -17.53 8.59 0.90
N SER A 246 -16.85 9.22 1.86
CA SER A 246 -16.45 10.62 1.78
C SER A 246 -15.52 10.87 0.59
N ASN A 247 -14.50 10.02 0.44
CA ASN A 247 -13.55 10.10 -0.67
C ASN A 247 -14.22 9.94 -2.03
N ASP A 248 -15.11 8.97 -2.19
CA ASP A 248 -15.82 8.72 -3.46
C ASP A 248 -16.74 9.90 -3.84
N ARG A 249 -17.37 10.56 -2.85
CA ARG A 249 -18.24 11.72 -3.06
C ARG A 249 -17.48 13.00 -3.41
N ARG A 250 -16.20 13.09 -3.03
CA ARG A 250 -15.42 14.32 -3.20
C ARG A 250 -15.29 14.75 -4.65
N HIS A 251 -15.12 13.82 -5.59
CA HIS A 251 -15.03 14.17 -7.01
C HIS A 251 -16.32 14.84 -7.52
N LYS A 252 -17.48 14.33 -7.12
CA LYS A 252 -18.77 14.95 -7.46
C LYS A 252 -18.92 16.33 -6.82
N PHE A 253 -18.51 16.47 -5.56
CA PHE A 253 -18.49 17.75 -4.86
C PHE A 253 -17.64 18.78 -5.61
N LEU A 254 -16.41 18.43 -5.99
CA LEU A 254 -15.51 19.32 -6.72
C LEU A 254 -16.03 19.64 -8.13
N SER A 255 -16.59 18.66 -8.85
CA SER A 255 -17.23 18.90 -10.14
C SER A 255 -18.37 19.92 -10.03
N ASN A 256 -19.23 19.78 -9.02
CA ASN A 256 -20.31 20.74 -8.77
C ASN A 256 -19.77 22.13 -8.39
N LYS A 257 -18.68 22.21 -7.62
CA LYS A 257 -18.02 23.46 -7.28
C LYS A 257 -17.50 24.18 -8.54
N ILE A 258 -16.83 23.46 -9.43
CA ILE A 258 -16.35 24.02 -10.71
C ILE A 258 -17.52 24.50 -11.57
N LYS A 259 -18.59 23.70 -11.70
CA LYS A 259 -19.81 24.10 -12.43
C LYS A 259 -20.41 25.39 -11.86
N LYS A 260 -20.50 25.49 -10.53
CA LYS A 260 -21.03 26.68 -9.86
C LYS A 260 -20.16 27.93 -10.12
N LEU A 261 -18.83 27.81 -10.08
CA LEU A 261 -17.90 28.89 -10.41
C LEU A 261 -18.10 29.41 -11.85
N LEU A 262 -18.44 28.51 -12.78
CA LEU A 262 -18.77 28.84 -14.17
C LEU A 262 -20.23 29.24 -14.34
N LYS A 263 -20.96 29.55 -13.26
CA LYS A 263 -22.39 29.92 -13.25
C LYS A 263 -23.26 28.88 -14.00
N ASN A 264 -22.87 27.58 -13.91
CA ASN A 264 -23.46 26.46 -14.63
C ASN A 264 -23.39 26.56 -16.18
N LYS A 265 -22.64 27.49 -16.74
CA LYS A 265 -22.42 27.67 -18.18
C LYS A 265 -21.13 26.97 -18.61
N ILE A 266 -21.13 25.61 -18.60
CA ILE A 266 -19.93 24.81 -18.88
C ILE A 266 -19.75 24.57 -20.38
N LYS A 267 -20.83 24.56 -21.15
CA LYS A 267 -20.80 24.34 -22.59
C LYS A 267 -19.88 25.36 -23.28
N ASN A 268 -19.02 24.86 -24.17
CA ASN A 268 -18.02 25.66 -24.88
C ASN A 268 -16.96 26.33 -24.00
N LYS A 269 -16.80 25.92 -22.75
CA LYS A 269 -15.70 26.37 -21.89
C LYS A 269 -14.53 25.42 -21.97
N ARG A 270 -13.31 25.96 -22.02
CA ARG A 270 -12.08 25.20 -21.93
C ARG A 270 -11.66 25.09 -20.47
N ILE A 271 -11.51 23.84 -19.99
CA ILE A 271 -11.03 23.55 -18.65
C ILE A 271 -9.73 22.76 -18.79
N THR A 272 -8.63 23.30 -18.27
CA THR A 272 -7.32 22.67 -18.34
C THR A 272 -7.00 21.96 -17.01
N PHE A 273 -6.58 20.70 -17.08
CA PHE A 273 -6.08 19.94 -15.95
C PHE A 273 -4.56 19.95 -15.99
N LEU A 274 -3.93 20.46 -14.93
CA LEU A 274 -2.49 20.47 -14.78
C LEU A 274 -2.05 19.21 -14.01
N GLY A 275 -1.66 18.18 -14.75
CA GLY A 275 -1.26 16.87 -14.24
C GLY A 275 -2.41 15.86 -14.18
N VAL A 276 -2.07 14.62 -14.51
CA VAL A 276 -3.02 13.48 -14.57
C VAL A 276 -2.64 12.33 -13.65
N THR A 277 -1.44 12.35 -13.06
CA THR A 277 -1.01 11.36 -12.08
C THR A 277 -1.73 11.57 -10.74
N PHE A 278 -1.76 10.55 -9.89
CA PHE A 278 -2.47 10.66 -8.61
C PHE A 278 -1.72 11.55 -7.58
N LYS A 279 -0.42 11.76 -7.77
CA LYS A 279 0.42 12.67 -6.97
C LYS A 279 1.70 13.05 -7.73
N PRO A 280 2.48 14.05 -7.25
CA PRO A 280 3.77 14.40 -7.83
C PRO A 280 4.81 13.26 -7.75
N ASN A 281 5.84 13.33 -8.61
CA ASN A 281 7.00 12.44 -8.65
C ASN A 281 6.68 10.97 -8.96
N THR A 282 5.62 10.70 -9.72
CA THR A 282 5.27 9.36 -10.21
C THR A 282 4.61 9.43 -11.58
N ASP A 283 4.64 8.35 -12.34
CA ASP A 283 3.90 8.15 -13.59
C ASP A 283 2.56 7.39 -13.36
N ASP A 284 2.21 7.08 -12.11
CA ASP A 284 1.00 6.32 -11.78
C ASP A 284 -0.27 7.16 -11.91
N ILE A 285 -1.15 6.73 -12.81
CA ILE A 285 -2.45 7.34 -13.08
C ILE A 285 -3.62 6.58 -12.42
N ARG A 286 -3.34 5.47 -11.71
CA ARG A 286 -4.39 4.65 -11.10
C ARG A 286 -5.15 5.43 -10.05
N GLU A 287 -6.49 5.39 -10.15
CA GLU A 287 -7.38 6.10 -9.24
C GLU A 287 -7.08 7.62 -9.12
N SER A 288 -6.46 8.20 -10.17
CA SER A 288 -6.19 9.63 -10.24
C SER A 288 -7.46 10.45 -10.18
N SER A 289 -7.46 11.51 -9.36
CA SER A 289 -8.60 12.42 -9.23
C SER A 289 -8.87 13.21 -10.50
N SER A 290 -7.85 13.58 -11.28
CA SER A 290 -8.02 14.25 -12.57
C SER A 290 -8.83 13.37 -13.53
N LEU A 291 -8.46 12.07 -13.65
CA LEU A 291 -9.17 11.13 -14.52
C LEU A 291 -10.60 10.82 -14.08
N LYS A 292 -10.92 10.99 -12.78
CA LYS A 292 -12.29 10.86 -12.27
C LYS A 292 -13.11 12.14 -12.44
N LEU A 293 -12.48 13.31 -12.40
CA LEU A 293 -13.16 14.61 -12.56
C LEU A 293 -13.48 14.94 -14.02
N ILE A 294 -12.58 14.63 -14.94
CA ILE A 294 -12.75 14.93 -16.37
C ILE A 294 -14.11 14.45 -16.92
N PRO A 295 -14.52 13.17 -16.74
CA PRO A 295 -15.82 12.70 -17.24
C PRO A 295 -17.02 13.38 -16.60
N LEU A 296 -16.90 13.87 -15.34
CA LEU A 296 -17.96 14.57 -14.62
C LEU A 296 -18.15 16.01 -15.13
N LEU A 297 -17.15 16.57 -15.80
CA LEU A 297 -17.16 17.93 -16.35
C LEU A 297 -17.44 17.93 -17.85
N HIS A 298 -17.18 16.82 -18.53
CA HIS A 298 -17.42 16.68 -19.98
C HIS A 298 -18.91 16.46 -20.32
N LYS A 299 -19.71 15.99 -19.38
CA LYS A 299 -21.17 15.81 -19.51
C LYS A 299 -21.91 17.13 -19.34
#